data_88abd5e3cbc58c8170976cfb495498b5
#
_entry.id   88abd5e3cbc58c8170976cfb495498b5
#
_cell.length_a   1.000
_cell.length_b   1.000
_cell.length_c   1.000
_cell.angle_alpha   90.00
_cell.angle_beta   90.00
_cell.angle_gamma   90.00
#
_symmetry.space_group_name_H-M   'P 1'
#
loop_
_entity.id
_entity.type
_entity.pdbx_description
1 polymer ?
#
loop_
_entity_poly.entity_id
_entity_poly.type
_entity_poly.pdbx_seq_one_letter_code
_entity_poly.pdbx_strand_id
1 'polypeptide(L)'
;ILLTGMFITYLNRPMHKSQYKTRMEAEWKADSLAYERVAAVRLGDGRYCSPQNPMRRKPLDFQPIDPLPMLGPGELVAFFGGLLLMGMNLGVKLYFMSQRDRERQKIIDQRNLEQQMEYLKYQVNPHFFMNTLNNIHALVDIDPERAKTTIVELSKMMRHILYEGSKKLIPLTREVEFLNLYVQLMRLRYTRKVHINVDVPPQLPELKLPPLMLIIFVENAFKHGISYREESFIDIKVRVENKRLLFSCCNSKPTQVQRTNEKGGMGLQNVRQRLELLYDDDYTLDINDGEKTYEVKLDIPMQTRLPDAEAETADVSKA
;
A
#
# COMPACT_ATOMS: atom_id res chain seq x y z
N ILE A 1 -24.88 -4.77 28.19
CA ILE A 1 -24.75 -3.96 29.46
C ILE A 1 -25.82 -4.39 30.45
N LEU A 2 -27.12 -4.52 30.09
CA LEU A 2 -28.20 -4.91 31.03
C LEU A 2 -28.05 -6.37 31.54
N LEU A 3 -27.68 -7.32 30.66
CA LEU A 3 -27.45 -8.74 31.02
C LEU A 3 -26.21 -8.93 31.89
N THR A 4 -25.14 -8.17 31.64
CA THR A 4 -23.94 -8.18 32.48
C THR A 4 -24.22 -7.57 33.87
N GLY A 5 -25.06 -6.53 33.94
CA GLY A 5 -25.49 -5.94 35.23
C GLY A 5 -26.36 -6.91 36.06
N MET A 6 -27.27 -7.66 35.43
CA MET A 6 -28.07 -8.69 36.12
C MET A 6 -27.21 -9.88 36.59
N PHE A 7 -26.20 -10.27 35.84
CA PHE A 7 -25.29 -11.34 36.24
C PHE A 7 -24.41 -10.95 37.44
N ILE A 8 -23.89 -9.72 37.47
CA ILE A 8 -23.12 -9.22 38.60
C ILE A 8 -24.00 -9.07 39.88
N THR A 9 -25.27 -8.63 39.76
CA THR A 9 -26.20 -8.56 40.88
C THR A 9 -26.63 -9.94 41.36
N TYR A 10 -26.74 -10.95 40.49
CA TYR A 10 -27.04 -12.35 40.86
C TYR A 10 -25.87 -12.99 41.63
N LEU A 11 -24.60 -12.75 41.21
CA LEU A 11 -23.41 -13.21 41.91
C LEU A 11 -23.20 -12.57 43.32
N ASN A 12 -23.76 -11.40 43.54
CA ASN A 12 -23.61 -10.66 44.78
C ASN A 12 -24.76 -10.88 45.79
N ARG A 13 -25.60 -11.91 45.59
CA ARG A 13 -26.69 -12.20 46.55
C ARG A 13 -26.14 -12.70 47.89
N PRO A 14 -26.51 -12.04 49.03
CA PRO A 14 -25.95 -12.31 50.36
C PRO A 14 -26.48 -13.62 50.99
N MET A 15 -27.31 -14.41 50.29
CA MET A 15 -28.01 -15.57 50.88
C MET A 15 -27.11 -16.75 51.29
N HIS A 16 -25.94 -16.93 50.67
CA HIS A 16 -25.07 -18.07 50.99
C HIS A 16 -24.24 -17.87 52.27
N LYS A 17 -23.92 -16.66 52.65
CA LYS A 17 -23.09 -16.42 53.87
C LYS A 17 -23.83 -16.72 55.16
N SER A 18 -25.15 -16.50 55.23
CA SER A 18 -25.96 -16.74 56.42
C SER A 18 -26.11 -18.21 56.78
N GLN A 19 -26.38 -19.07 55.80
CA GLN A 19 -26.58 -20.50 56.04
C GLN A 19 -25.29 -21.21 56.46
N TYR A 20 -24.14 -20.85 55.87
CA TYR A 20 -22.86 -21.45 56.23
C TYR A 20 -22.44 -21.06 57.66
N LYS A 21 -22.62 -19.80 58.04
CA LYS A 21 -22.33 -19.31 59.39
C LYS A 21 -23.17 -20.03 60.45
N THR A 22 -24.46 -20.22 60.20
CA THR A 22 -25.38 -20.91 61.09
C THR A 22 -25.02 -22.38 61.25
N ARG A 23 -24.59 -23.06 60.19
CA ARG A 23 -24.20 -24.47 60.22
C ARG A 23 -22.89 -24.65 60.97
N MET A 24 -21.87 -23.84 60.75
CA MET A 24 -20.60 -23.86 61.48
C MET A 24 -20.76 -23.55 62.96
N GLU A 25 -21.62 -22.61 63.34
CA GLU A 25 -21.94 -22.33 64.72
C GLU A 25 -22.65 -23.51 65.41
N ALA A 26 -23.53 -24.22 64.70
CA ALA A 26 -24.20 -25.43 65.20
C ALA A 26 -23.20 -26.61 65.39
N GLU A 27 -22.32 -26.85 64.47
CA GLU A 27 -21.26 -27.89 64.54
C GLU A 27 -20.28 -27.58 65.70
N TRP A 28 -19.88 -26.32 65.87
CA TRP A 28 -19.00 -25.92 66.96
C TRP A 28 -19.67 -26.08 68.33
N LYS A 29 -20.98 -25.75 68.46
CA LYS A 29 -21.72 -26.00 69.69
C LYS A 29 -21.84 -27.48 70.00
N ALA A 30 -22.06 -28.31 68.99
CA ALA A 30 -22.12 -29.77 69.15
C ALA A 30 -20.79 -30.36 69.65
N ASP A 31 -19.66 -29.92 69.06
CA ASP A 31 -18.30 -30.36 69.46
C ASP A 31 -17.93 -29.89 70.86
N SER A 32 -18.29 -28.64 71.23
CA SER A 32 -18.03 -28.13 72.60
C SER A 32 -18.83 -28.88 73.66
N LEU A 33 -20.09 -29.25 73.35
CA LEU A 33 -20.91 -30.08 74.25
C LEU A 33 -20.39 -31.54 74.33
N ALA A 34 -19.86 -32.09 73.23
CA ALA A 34 -19.21 -33.42 73.23
C ALA A 34 -17.96 -33.41 74.09
N TYR A 35 -17.14 -32.37 74.01
CA TYR A 35 -15.94 -32.19 74.82
C TYR A 35 -16.26 -32.07 76.32
N GLU A 36 -17.29 -31.29 76.64
CA GLU A 36 -17.75 -31.19 78.05
C GLU A 36 -18.26 -32.53 78.61
N ARG A 37 -18.93 -33.37 77.79
CA ARG A 37 -19.38 -34.70 78.17
C ARG A 37 -18.20 -35.63 78.41
N VAL A 38 -17.19 -35.61 77.57
CA VAL A 38 -15.97 -36.46 77.71
C VAL A 38 -15.13 -36.01 78.92
N ALA A 39 -15.05 -34.70 79.17
CA ALA A 39 -14.36 -34.20 80.38
C ALA A 39 -15.09 -34.60 81.65
N ALA A 40 -16.42 -34.59 81.66
CA ALA A 40 -17.24 -35.04 82.79
C ALA A 40 -17.12 -36.54 83.08
N VAL A 41 -16.96 -37.38 82.04
CA VAL A 41 -16.78 -38.83 82.21
C VAL A 41 -15.38 -39.23 82.68
N ARG A 42 -14.37 -38.42 82.46
CA ARG A 42 -12.99 -38.69 82.87
C ARG A 42 -12.66 -38.39 84.34
N LEU A 43 -13.52 -37.61 85.02
CA LEU A 43 -13.38 -37.31 86.45
C LEU A 43 -14.36 -38.14 87.29
N GLY A 44 -14.16 -39.46 87.28
CA GLY A 44 -14.98 -40.48 87.96
C GLY A 44 -14.93 -40.44 89.52
N ASP A 45 -14.85 -39.28 90.09
CA ASP A 45 -14.83 -39.15 91.55
C ASP A 45 -15.65 -37.87 91.98
N GLY A 46 -16.92 -37.98 91.92
CA GLY A 46 -18.01 -37.19 92.59
C GLY A 46 -17.76 -35.76 93.10
N ARG A 47 -16.69 -35.08 92.78
CA ARG A 47 -16.41 -33.72 93.18
C ARG A 47 -16.44 -32.78 91.97
N TYR A 48 -17.48 -32.00 91.91
CA TYR A 48 -17.58 -30.84 90.99
C TYR A 48 -16.48 -29.81 91.37
N CYS A 49 -15.33 -29.92 90.70
CA CYS A 49 -14.46 -28.75 90.67
C CYS A 49 -15.00 -27.82 89.56
N SER A 50 -15.60 -26.73 89.96
CA SER A 50 -15.84 -25.61 89.09
C SER A 50 -14.52 -25.23 88.42
N PRO A 51 -14.36 -25.26 87.15
CA PRO A 51 -13.11 -24.84 86.52
C PRO A 51 -13.13 -23.30 86.46
N GLN A 52 -12.74 -22.62 87.54
CA GLN A 52 -12.10 -21.34 87.41
C GLN A 52 -10.71 -21.60 86.72
N ASN A 53 -10.72 -21.99 85.45
CA ASN A 53 -9.50 -22.12 84.75
C ASN A 53 -9.28 -20.84 83.95
N PRO A 54 -8.32 -19.98 84.33
CA PRO A 54 -8.03 -18.72 83.66
C PRO A 54 -7.42 -18.89 82.26
N MET A 55 -7.32 -20.13 81.75
CA MET A 55 -6.84 -20.40 80.41
C MET A 55 -7.93 -20.70 79.40
N ARG A 56 -9.12 -20.14 79.52
CA ARG A 56 -9.97 -19.95 78.35
C ARG A 56 -9.41 -18.82 77.53
N ARG A 57 -8.23 -19.00 76.91
CA ARG A 57 -7.85 -18.24 75.76
C ARG A 57 -8.99 -18.45 74.74
N LYS A 58 -9.79 -17.39 74.52
CA LYS A 58 -10.59 -17.36 73.31
C LYS A 58 -9.73 -17.90 72.18
N PRO A 59 -10.16 -18.92 71.41
CA PRO A 59 -9.43 -19.30 70.22
C PRO A 59 -9.15 -17.99 69.51
N LEU A 60 -7.88 -17.76 69.16
CA LEU A 60 -7.53 -16.67 68.25
C LEU A 60 -8.63 -16.62 67.22
N ASP A 61 -9.17 -15.42 66.98
CA ASP A 61 -10.12 -15.16 65.92
C ASP A 61 -9.50 -15.67 64.61
N PHE A 62 -9.58 -16.97 64.44
CA PHE A 62 -9.29 -17.61 63.17
C PHE A 62 -10.48 -17.23 62.32
N GLN A 63 -10.34 -16.09 61.61
CA GLN A 63 -11.27 -15.81 60.56
C GLN A 63 -11.09 -16.98 59.57
N PRO A 64 -12.06 -17.85 59.42
CA PRO A 64 -11.95 -18.89 58.41
C PRO A 64 -11.79 -18.18 57.09
N ILE A 65 -10.72 -18.46 56.40
CA ILE A 65 -10.57 -18.07 54.98
C ILE A 65 -11.86 -18.55 54.35
N ASP A 66 -12.74 -17.62 53.95
CA ASP A 66 -13.99 -17.97 53.26
C ASP A 66 -13.60 -18.91 52.12
N PRO A 67 -14.03 -20.17 52.08
CA PRO A 67 -13.73 -21.04 50.98
C PRO A 67 -14.19 -20.36 49.70
N LEU A 68 -13.33 -20.36 48.69
CA LEU A 68 -13.68 -19.86 47.36
C LEU A 68 -15.11 -20.33 47.05
N PRO A 69 -16.04 -19.44 46.69
CA PRO A 69 -17.42 -19.80 46.47
C PRO A 69 -17.45 -20.87 45.37
N MET A 70 -17.72 -22.12 45.76
CA MET A 70 -17.95 -23.20 44.82
C MET A 70 -19.22 -22.81 44.08
N LEU A 71 -19.05 -22.50 42.75
CA LEU A 71 -20.15 -22.16 41.85
C LEU A 71 -21.16 -23.29 41.85
N GLY A 72 -22.39 -23.02 42.23
CA GLY A 72 -23.46 -23.99 42.11
C GLY A 72 -23.77 -24.33 40.64
N PRO A 73 -24.44 -25.48 40.40
CA PRO A 73 -24.75 -25.90 39.03
C PRO A 73 -25.47 -24.83 38.19
N GLY A 74 -26.35 -24.03 38.82
CA GLY A 74 -27.07 -22.92 38.16
C GLY A 74 -26.14 -21.76 37.77
N GLU A 75 -25.12 -21.47 38.60
CA GLU A 75 -24.15 -20.41 38.36
C GLU A 75 -23.19 -20.80 37.24
N LEU A 76 -22.81 -22.09 37.14
CA LEU A 76 -22.02 -22.62 36.03
C LEU A 76 -22.76 -22.50 34.69
N VAL A 77 -24.04 -22.87 34.66
CA VAL A 77 -24.88 -22.73 33.45
C VAL A 77 -24.99 -21.27 33.02
N ALA A 78 -25.19 -20.34 33.98
CA ALA A 78 -25.26 -18.91 33.68
C ALA A 78 -23.91 -18.37 33.16
N PHE A 79 -22.79 -18.81 33.73
CA PHE A 79 -21.45 -18.44 33.30
C PHE A 79 -21.14 -18.91 31.87
N PHE A 80 -21.39 -20.19 31.58
CA PHE A 80 -21.18 -20.73 30.23
C PHE A 80 -22.16 -20.13 29.21
N GLY A 81 -23.41 -19.89 29.60
CA GLY A 81 -24.39 -19.19 28.78
C GLY A 81 -23.95 -17.77 28.43
N GLY A 82 -23.43 -17.04 29.43
CA GLY A 82 -22.87 -15.69 29.23
C GLY A 82 -21.65 -15.70 28.30
N LEU A 83 -20.75 -16.68 28.47
CA LEU A 83 -19.58 -16.85 27.61
C LEU A 83 -19.97 -17.14 26.16
N LEU A 84 -20.97 -18.00 25.95
CA LEU A 84 -21.49 -18.35 24.63
C LEU A 84 -22.12 -17.14 23.94
N LEU A 85 -22.94 -16.36 24.65
CA LEU A 85 -23.54 -15.13 24.13
C LEU A 85 -22.45 -14.09 23.78
N MET A 86 -21.43 -13.95 24.62
CA MET A 86 -20.31 -13.05 24.35
C MET A 86 -19.52 -13.51 23.12
N GLY A 87 -19.24 -14.81 22.99
CA GLY A 87 -18.57 -15.38 21.82
C GLY A 87 -19.37 -15.18 20.53
N MET A 88 -20.70 -15.39 20.59
CA MET A 88 -21.59 -15.18 19.46
C MET A 88 -21.62 -13.70 19.04
N ASN A 89 -21.71 -12.78 20.00
CA ASN A 89 -21.69 -11.34 19.74
C ASN A 89 -20.34 -10.90 19.11
N LEU A 90 -19.20 -11.43 19.63
CA LEU A 90 -17.89 -11.20 19.06
C LEU A 90 -17.79 -11.74 17.64
N GLY A 91 -18.28 -12.96 17.40
CA GLY A 91 -18.29 -13.59 16.08
C GLY A 91 -19.08 -12.77 15.05
N VAL A 92 -20.28 -12.31 15.43
CA VAL A 92 -21.11 -11.42 14.58
C VAL A 92 -20.38 -10.12 14.29
N LYS A 93 -19.76 -9.49 15.30
CA LYS A 93 -19.00 -8.26 15.13
C LYS A 93 -17.81 -8.45 14.18
N LEU A 94 -17.03 -9.51 14.35
CA LEU A 94 -15.90 -9.83 13.48
C LEU A 94 -16.35 -10.12 12.05
N TYR A 95 -17.48 -10.82 11.87
CA TYR A 95 -18.05 -11.07 10.56
C TYR A 95 -18.39 -9.77 9.81
N PHE A 96 -19.12 -8.84 10.47
CA PHE A 96 -19.46 -7.55 9.87
C PHE A 96 -18.23 -6.69 9.63
N MET A 97 -17.23 -6.74 10.52
CA MET A 97 -15.95 -6.03 10.33
C MET A 97 -15.20 -6.55 9.11
N SER A 98 -15.09 -7.87 8.97
CA SER A 98 -14.47 -8.51 7.79
C SER A 98 -15.21 -8.17 6.48
N GLN A 99 -16.53 -8.11 6.48
CA GLN A 99 -17.32 -7.70 5.31
C GLN A 99 -17.03 -6.24 4.93
N ARG A 100 -17.01 -5.32 5.91
CA ARG A 100 -16.68 -3.91 5.67
C ARG A 100 -15.26 -3.73 5.14
N ASP A 101 -14.31 -4.51 5.64
CA ASP A 101 -12.92 -4.43 5.17
C ASP A 101 -12.79 -4.93 3.73
N ARG A 102 -13.52 -5.99 3.35
CA ARG A 102 -13.61 -6.47 1.96
C ARG A 102 -14.24 -5.44 1.02
N GLU A 103 -15.29 -4.76 1.46
CA GLU A 103 -15.92 -3.69 0.67
C GLU A 103 -14.97 -2.48 0.51
N ARG A 104 -14.30 -2.08 1.57
CA ARG A 104 -13.28 -1.03 1.52
C ARG A 104 -12.14 -1.39 0.58
N GLN A 105 -11.66 -2.63 0.63
CA GLN A 105 -10.61 -3.10 -0.27
C GLN A 105 -11.06 -3.01 -1.73
N LYS A 106 -12.27 -3.46 -2.06
CA LYS A 106 -12.82 -3.33 -3.43
C LYS A 106 -12.88 -1.88 -3.91
N ILE A 107 -13.29 -0.95 -3.03
CA ILE A 107 -13.34 0.48 -3.36
C ILE A 107 -11.93 1.05 -3.61
N ILE A 108 -10.94 0.64 -2.80
CA ILE A 108 -9.55 1.05 -2.98
C ILE A 108 -9.01 0.49 -4.30
N ASP A 109 -9.24 -0.78 -4.59
CA ASP A 109 -8.79 -1.43 -5.82
C ASP A 109 -9.42 -0.77 -7.06
N GLN A 110 -10.74 -0.44 -6.99
CA GLN A 110 -11.42 0.28 -8.05
C GLN A 110 -10.84 1.69 -8.25
N ARG A 111 -10.60 2.44 -7.19
CA ARG A 111 -9.97 3.77 -7.28
C ARG A 111 -8.55 3.70 -7.84
N ASN A 112 -7.77 2.71 -7.42
CA ASN A 112 -6.43 2.49 -7.98
C ASN A 112 -6.50 2.22 -9.48
N LEU A 113 -7.46 1.40 -9.92
CA LEU A 113 -7.69 1.13 -11.34
C LEU A 113 -8.13 2.40 -12.10
N GLU A 114 -9.04 3.19 -11.55
CA GLU A 114 -9.47 4.47 -12.11
C GLU A 114 -8.29 5.44 -12.22
N GLN A 115 -7.46 5.57 -11.18
CA GLN A 115 -6.25 6.39 -11.21
C GLN A 115 -5.23 5.90 -12.24
N GLN A 116 -5.05 4.58 -12.37
CA GLN A 116 -4.20 4.01 -13.42
C GLN A 116 -4.74 4.30 -14.82
N MET A 117 -6.07 4.18 -15.02
CA MET A 117 -6.72 4.53 -16.28
C MET A 117 -6.61 6.04 -16.59
N GLU A 118 -6.76 6.89 -15.59
CA GLU A 118 -6.59 8.33 -15.72
C GLU A 118 -5.13 8.69 -16.02
N TYR A 119 -4.19 8.08 -15.32
CA TYR A 119 -2.75 8.21 -15.59
C TYR A 119 -2.39 7.78 -17.03
N LEU A 120 -2.96 6.67 -17.52
CA LEU A 120 -2.80 6.23 -18.91
C LEU A 120 -3.40 7.23 -19.91
N LYS A 121 -4.54 7.87 -19.59
CA LYS A 121 -5.13 8.95 -20.40
C LYS A 121 -4.22 10.18 -20.48
N TYR A 122 -3.52 10.53 -19.40
CA TYR A 122 -2.58 11.67 -19.39
C TYR A 122 -1.26 11.37 -20.12
N GLN A 123 -0.87 10.09 -20.26
CA GLN A 123 0.29 9.71 -21.07
C GLN A 123 0.07 9.88 -22.57
N VAL A 124 -1.20 9.95 -23.00
CA VAL A 124 -1.55 10.27 -24.38
C VAL A 124 -1.74 11.77 -24.47
N ASN A 125 -0.75 12.50 -25.01
CA ASN A 125 -0.89 13.94 -25.25
C ASN A 125 -1.99 14.19 -26.31
N PRO A 126 -3.23 14.55 -25.91
CA PRO A 126 -4.34 14.69 -26.87
C PRO A 126 -4.06 15.76 -27.93
N HIS A 127 -3.32 16.78 -27.55
CA HIS A 127 -2.95 17.87 -28.46
C HIS A 127 -1.97 17.39 -29.54
N PHE A 128 -1.05 16.47 -29.21
CA PHE A 128 -0.19 15.85 -30.21
C PHE A 128 -1.00 15.09 -31.26
N PHE A 129 -1.93 14.24 -30.82
CA PHE A 129 -2.78 13.45 -31.72
C PHE A 129 -3.65 14.32 -32.60
N MET A 130 -4.32 15.35 -32.05
CA MET A 130 -5.14 16.28 -32.80
C MET A 130 -4.30 17.02 -33.87
N ASN A 131 -3.11 17.48 -33.52
CA ASN A 131 -2.22 18.15 -34.47
C ASN A 131 -1.73 17.19 -35.56
N THR A 132 -1.39 15.96 -35.22
CA THR A 132 -0.95 14.96 -36.20
C THR A 132 -2.09 14.62 -37.17
N LEU A 133 -3.33 14.45 -36.67
CA LEU A 133 -4.51 14.24 -37.53
C LEU A 133 -4.78 15.44 -38.44
N ASN A 134 -4.65 16.67 -37.95
CA ASN A 134 -4.78 17.87 -38.78
C ASN A 134 -3.70 17.93 -39.88
N ASN A 135 -2.46 17.54 -39.57
CA ASN A 135 -1.40 17.46 -40.57
C ASN A 135 -1.66 16.35 -41.60
N ILE A 136 -2.18 15.20 -41.21
CA ILE A 136 -2.59 14.13 -42.11
C ILE A 136 -3.69 14.62 -43.02
N HIS A 137 -4.71 15.31 -42.47
CA HIS A 137 -5.80 15.90 -43.29
C HIS A 137 -5.26 16.83 -44.33
N ALA A 138 -4.33 17.73 -43.99
CA ALA A 138 -3.70 18.62 -44.95
C ALA A 138 -2.86 17.87 -46.02
N LEU A 139 -2.25 16.77 -45.66
CA LEU A 139 -1.46 15.92 -46.57
C LEU A 139 -2.34 15.16 -47.56
N VAL A 140 -3.59 14.86 -47.25
CA VAL A 140 -4.50 14.09 -48.13
C VAL A 140 -4.58 14.69 -49.53
N ASP A 141 -4.66 16.03 -49.60
CA ASP A 141 -4.78 16.75 -50.88
C ASP A 141 -3.43 17.07 -51.52
N ILE A 142 -2.32 17.11 -50.73
CA ILE A 142 -0.99 17.53 -51.20
C ILE A 142 -0.14 16.31 -51.59
N ASP A 143 -0.13 15.31 -50.74
CA ASP A 143 0.67 14.08 -50.89
C ASP A 143 -0.07 12.89 -50.23
N PRO A 144 -1.00 12.26 -50.98
CA PRO A 144 -1.85 11.19 -50.48
C PRO A 144 -1.05 9.95 -50.02
N GLU A 145 0.08 9.64 -50.63
CA GLU A 145 0.90 8.49 -50.24
C GLU A 145 1.61 8.74 -48.90
N ARG A 146 2.07 9.95 -48.72
CA ARG A 146 2.62 10.36 -47.42
C ARG A 146 1.55 10.41 -46.34
N ALA A 147 0.33 10.84 -46.62
CA ALA A 147 -0.79 10.78 -45.72
C ALA A 147 -1.07 9.35 -45.26
N LYS A 148 -1.14 8.37 -46.19
CA LYS A 148 -1.32 6.95 -45.87
C LYS A 148 -0.23 6.42 -44.96
N THR A 149 1.04 6.71 -45.30
CA THR A 149 2.19 6.29 -44.48
C THR A 149 2.11 6.86 -43.08
N THR A 150 1.77 8.13 -42.94
CA THR A 150 1.63 8.81 -41.64
C THR A 150 0.50 8.23 -40.79
N ILE A 151 -0.63 7.81 -41.39
CA ILE A 151 -1.69 7.08 -40.67
C ILE A 151 -1.18 5.78 -40.07
N VAL A 152 -0.39 5.02 -40.85
CA VAL A 152 0.20 3.76 -40.38
C VAL A 152 1.19 4.00 -39.23
N GLU A 153 2.03 5.03 -39.34
CA GLU A 153 2.98 5.43 -38.28
C GLU A 153 2.25 5.84 -37.01
N LEU A 154 1.20 6.66 -37.13
CA LEU A 154 0.35 7.07 -36.02
C LEU A 154 -0.31 5.85 -35.34
N SER A 155 -0.82 4.91 -36.13
CA SER A 155 -1.43 3.68 -35.62
C SER A 155 -0.42 2.79 -34.87
N LYS A 156 0.83 2.68 -35.36
CA LYS A 156 1.91 1.98 -34.66
C LYS A 156 2.24 2.65 -33.33
N MET A 157 2.31 3.98 -33.32
CA MET A 157 2.55 4.75 -32.12
C MET A 157 1.44 4.58 -31.07
N MET A 158 0.18 4.67 -31.46
CA MET A 158 -0.97 4.43 -30.59
C MET A 158 -0.93 3.02 -29.98
N ARG A 159 -0.62 2.01 -30.82
CA ARG A 159 -0.49 0.63 -30.36
C ARG A 159 0.61 0.50 -29.31
N HIS A 160 1.76 1.13 -29.51
CA HIS A 160 2.85 1.11 -28.54
C HIS A 160 2.40 1.69 -27.20
N ILE A 161 1.75 2.85 -27.19
CA ILE A 161 1.25 3.48 -25.95
C ILE A 161 0.25 2.58 -25.23
N LEU A 162 -0.70 1.98 -25.95
CA LEU A 162 -1.77 1.16 -25.36
C LEU A 162 -1.27 -0.19 -24.83
N TYR A 163 -0.35 -0.85 -25.54
CA TYR A 163 0.07 -2.21 -25.19
C TYR A 163 1.42 -2.28 -24.47
N GLU A 164 2.38 -1.43 -24.85
CA GLU A 164 3.68 -1.41 -24.18
C GLU A 164 3.70 -0.50 -22.96
N GLY A 165 2.94 0.59 -22.98
CA GLY A 165 2.88 1.57 -21.88
C GLY A 165 2.38 1.01 -20.56
N SER A 166 1.61 -0.08 -20.57
CA SER A 166 1.11 -0.76 -19.38
C SER A 166 2.05 -1.83 -18.80
N LYS A 167 3.13 -2.17 -19.50
CA LYS A 167 4.11 -3.16 -19.05
C LYS A 167 5.05 -2.59 -18.00
N LYS A 168 5.54 -3.43 -17.12
CA LYS A 168 6.56 -3.00 -16.13
C LYS A 168 7.89 -2.66 -16.82
N LEU A 169 8.33 -3.50 -17.75
CA LEU A 169 9.55 -3.31 -18.51
C LEU A 169 9.35 -3.70 -19.99
N ILE A 170 10.00 -2.97 -20.88
CA ILE A 170 10.05 -3.26 -22.33
C ILE A 170 11.50 -3.34 -22.82
N PRO A 171 11.78 -4.04 -23.93
CA PRO A 171 13.09 -3.99 -24.57
C PRO A 171 13.47 -2.57 -24.97
N LEU A 172 14.75 -2.20 -24.83
CA LEU A 172 15.28 -0.90 -25.26
C LEU A 172 14.99 -0.64 -26.75
N THR A 173 15.05 -1.66 -27.58
CA THR A 173 14.71 -1.58 -29.01
C THR A 173 13.30 -1.03 -29.23
N ARG A 174 12.31 -1.45 -28.41
CA ARG A 174 10.93 -0.96 -28.50
C ARG A 174 10.78 0.49 -28.09
N GLU A 175 11.48 0.91 -27.05
CA GLU A 175 11.47 2.31 -26.60
C GLU A 175 12.11 3.22 -27.66
N VAL A 176 13.22 2.79 -28.26
CA VAL A 176 13.89 3.53 -29.34
C VAL A 176 13.06 3.55 -30.63
N GLU A 177 12.39 2.45 -31.01
CA GLU A 177 11.45 2.41 -32.14
C GLU A 177 10.32 3.46 -31.92
N PHE A 178 9.75 3.50 -30.73
CA PHE A 178 8.72 4.47 -30.37
C PHE A 178 9.24 5.91 -30.46
N LEU A 179 10.42 6.17 -29.94
CA LEU A 179 11.06 7.47 -29.98
C LEU A 179 11.30 7.93 -31.43
N ASN A 180 11.77 7.05 -32.29
CA ASN A 180 11.96 7.32 -33.71
C ASN A 180 10.62 7.64 -34.43
N LEU A 181 9.58 6.86 -34.16
CA LEU A 181 8.23 7.11 -34.70
C LEU A 181 7.72 8.51 -34.27
N TYR A 182 7.89 8.86 -33.00
CA TYR A 182 7.51 10.17 -32.48
C TYR A 182 8.25 11.30 -33.22
N VAL A 183 9.57 11.18 -33.34
CA VAL A 183 10.40 12.16 -34.03
C VAL A 183 10.00 12.29 -35.51
N GLN A 184 9.71 11.19 -36.20
CA GLN A 184 9.25 11.20 -37.59
C GLN A 184 7.93 11.95 -37.74
N LEU A 185 6.94 11.70 -36.88
CA LEU A 185 5.67 12.41 -36.87
C LEU A 185 5.83 13.90 -36.55
N MET A 186 6.74 14.23 -35.63
CA MET A 186 7.03 15.62 -35.29
C MET A 186 7.73 16.37 -36.43
N ARG A 187 8.62 15.71 -37.21
CA ARG A 187 9.27 16.31 -38.39
C ARG A 187 8.29 16.80 -39.43
N LEU A 188 7.09 16.20 -39.55
CA LEU A 188 6.04 16.64 -40.46
C LEU A 188 5.50 18.03 -40.15
N ARG A 189 5.67 18.45 -38.90
CA ARG A 189 5.11 19.71 -38.37
C ARG A 189 6.04 20.89 -38.58
N TYR A 190 7.34 20.64 -38.73
CA TYR A 190 8.35 21.69 -38.71
C TYR A 190 9.01 21.89 -40.08
N THR A 191 9.47 23.08 -40.33
CA THR A 191 10.19 23.45 -41.54
C THR A 191 11.65 23.03 -41.45
N ARG A 192 12.41 23.19 -42.56
CA ARG A 192 13.86 22.91 -42.64
C ARG A 192 14.71 23.74 -41.67
N LYS A 193 14.15 24.78 -41.02
CA LYS A 193 14.85 25.57 -40.02
C LYS A 193 15.03 24.83 -38.68
N VAL A 194 14.34 23.71 -38.48
CA VAL A 194 14.48 22.89 -37.28
C VAL A 194 15.33 21.68 -37.60
N HIS A 195 16.51 21.65 -37.03
CA HIS A 195 17.47 20.56 -37.21
C HIS A 195 17.24 19.52 -36.11
N ILE A 196 16.77 18.35 -36.47
CA ILE A 196 16.52 17.25 -35.53
C ILE A 196 17.50 16.12 -35.85
N ASN A 197 18.36 15.83 -34.91
CA ASN A 197 19.33 14.73 -35.00
C ASN A 197 19.01 13.66 -33.96
N VAL A 198 19.04 12.39 -34.41
CA VAL A 198 18.87 11.23 -33.52
C VAL A 198 20.01 10.27 -33.75
N ASP A 199 20.85 10.15 -32.75
CA ASP A 199 22.07 9.35 -32.77
C ASP A 199 21.89 8.14 -31.86
N VAL A 200 21.61 6.98 -32.48
CA VAL A 200 21.35 5.70 -31.81
C VAL A 200 22.29 4.64 -32.39
N PRO A 201 22.88 3.79 -31.57
CA PRO A 201 23.70 2.68 -32.08
C PRO A 201 22.88 1.77 -33.00
N PRO A 202 23.51 1.24 -34.12
CA PRO A 202 22.80 0.37 -35.04
C PRO A 202 22.39 -0.95 -34.43
N GLN A 203 23.07 -1.39 -33.39
CA GLN A 203 22.74 -2.57 -32.60
C GLN A 203 22.56 -2.20 -31.17
N LEU A 204 21.38 -2.49 -30.64
CA LEU A 204 21.03 -2.27 -29.24
C LEU A 204 21.07 -3.61 -28.50
N PRO A 205 21.63 -3.66 -27.29
CA PRO A 205 21.63 -4.87 -26.48
C PRO A 205 20.21 -5.26 -26.04
N GLU A 206 20.00 -6.55 -25.75
CA GLU A 206 18.73 -7.07 -25.20
C GLU A 206 18.58 -6.70 -23.73
N LEU A 207 18.49 -5.43 -23.46
CA LEU A 207 18.26 -4.86 -22.13
C LEU A 207 16.86 -4.26 -22.07
N LYS A 208 16.29 -4.17 -20.88
CA LYS A 208 14.94 -3.70 -20.64
C LYS A 208 14.93 -2.46 -19.75
N LEU A 209 13.95 -1.59 -19.99
CA LEU A 209 13.70 -0.39 -19.21
C LEU A 209 12.17 -0.17 -19.08
N PRO A 210 11.73 0.65 -18.14
CA PRO A 210 10.32 1.06 -18.04
C PRO A 210 9.87 1.78 -19.32
N PRO A 211 8.65 1.51 -19.83
CA PRO A 211 8.15 2.14 -21.04
C PRO A 211 7.94 3.64 -20.87
N LEU A 212 8.01 4.37 -21.99
CA LEU A 212 7.72 5.79 -22.08
C LEU A 212 8.59 6.67 -21.14
N MET A 213 9.83 6.20 -20.86
CA MET A 213 10.75 6.93 -20.00
C MET A 213 11.47 8.05 -20.76
N LEU A 214 11.89 7.78 -21.98
CA LEU A 214 12.71 8.70 -22.77
C LEU A 214 11.88 9.77 -23.46
N ILE A 215 10.63 9.44 -23.82
CA ILE A 215 9.76 10.33 -24.60
C ILE A 215 9.47 11.65 -23.91
N ILE A 216 9.40 11.67 -22.59
CA ILE A 216 9.08 12.88 -21.81
C ILE A 216 10.12 13.98 -22.05
N PHE A 217 11.39 13.61 -22.13
CA PHE A 217 12.48 14.54 -22.41
C PHE A 217 12.44 15.06 -23.84
N VAL A 218 12.12 14.16 -24.78
CA VAL A 218 11.99 14.52 -26.20
C VAL A 218 10.78 15.41 -26.42
N GLU A 219 9.63 15.12 -25.79
CA GLU A 219 8.44 15.96 -25.81
C GLU A 219 8.73 17.37 -25.28
N ASN A 220 9.45 17.46 -24.16
CA ASN A 220 9.91 18.74 -23.62
C ASN A 220 10.79 19.51 -24.58
N ALA A 221 11.71 18.83 -25.26
CA ALA A 221 12.58 19.45 -26.26
C ALA A 221 11.77 20.02 -27.45
N PHE A 222 10.79 19.32 -27.95
CA PHE A 222 9.88 19.80 -29.00
C PHE A 222 8.98 20.94 -28.51
N LYS A 223 8.52 20.90 -27.27
CA LYS A 223 7.62 21.92 -26.69
C LYS A 223 8.34 23.25 -26.44
N HIS A 224 9.59 23.19 -25.98
CA HIS A 224 10.32 24.37 -25.48
C HIS A 224 11.54 24.75 -26.31
N GLY A 225 12.04 23.82 -27.16
CA GLY A 225 13.27 24.00 -27.92
C GLY A 225 13.09 24.58 -29.33
N ILE A 226 11.84 24.75 -29.81
CA ILE A 226 11.62 25.12 -31.21
C ILE A 226 11.07 26.52 -31.31
N SER A 227 11.69 27.30 -32.23
CA SER A 227 11.22 28.61 -32.69
C SER A 227 10.81 28.54 -34.15
N TYR A 228 9.69 29.19 -34.53
CA TYR A 228 9.32 29.36 -35.93
C TYR A 228 10.07 30.55 -36.60
N ARG A 229 10.73 31.38 -35.82
CA ARG A 229 11.42 32.61 -36.28
C ARG A 229 12.94 32.39 -36.41
N GLU A 230 13.53 31.61 -35.53
CA GLU A 230 14.96 31.37 -35.44
C GLU A 230 15.28 29.92 -35.81
N GLU A 231 16.52 29.67 -36.24
CA GLU A 231 17.00 28.27 -36.41
C GLU A 231 17.03 27.61 -35.04
N SER A 232 16.53 26.39 -35.02
CA SER A 232 16.42 25.61 -33.82
C SER A 232 16.95 24.20 -34.03
N PHE A 233 17.47 23.58 -32.96
CA PHE A 233 17.93 22.20 -33.04
C PHE A 233 17.44 21.36 -31.86
N ILE A 234 17.35 20.07 -32.11
CA ILE A 234 17.14 19.03 -31.10
C ILE A 234 18.11 17.89 -31.41
N ASP A 235 19.01 17.61 -30.49
CA ASP A 235 19.94 16.48 -30.54
C ASP A 235 19.59 15.44 -29.51
N ILE A 236 19.29 14.24 -29.96
CA ILE A 236 18.95 13.09 -29.12
C ILE A 236 20.03 12.04 -29.29
N LYS A 237 20.63 11.60 -28.20
CA LYS A 237 21.66 10.57 -28.21
C LYS A 237 21.30 9.44 -27.27
N VAL A 238 21.47 8.21 -27.73
CA VAL A 238 21.31 6.98 -26.95
C VAL A 238 22.62 6.21 -27.01
N ARG A 239 23.14 5.82 -25.87
CA ARG A 239 24.32 4.96 -25.75
C ARG A 239 24.03 3.92 -24.66
N VAL A 240 24.71 2.79 -24.78
CA VAL A 240 24.68 1.75 -23.73
C VAL A 240 26.11 1.36 -23.41
N GLU A 241 26.50 1.57 -22.17
CA GLU A 241 27.83 1.26 -21.66
C GLU A 241 27.69 0.53 -20.32
N ASN A 242 28.42 -0.55 -20.12
CA ASN A 242 28.44 -1.28 -18.85
C ASN A 242 27.03 -1.67 -18.32
N LYS A 243 26.09 -2.03 -19.18
CA LYS A 243 24.68 -2.28 -18.85
C LYS A 243 23.93 -1.06 -18.29
N ARG A 244 24.42 0.13 -18.54
CA ARG A 244 23.74 1.38 -18.23
C ARG A 244 23.31 2.06 -19.51
N LEU A 245 22.14 2.67 -19.48
CA LEU A 245 21.61 3.51 -20.54
C LEU A 245 22.07 4.94 -20.29
N LEU A 246 22.83 5.48 -21.22
CA LEU A 246 23.22 6.88 -21.28
C LEU A 246 22.36 7.56 -22.34
N PHE A 247 21.42 8.35 -21.90
CA PHE A 247 20.54 9.13 -22.77
C PHE A 247 20.82 10.61 -22.61
N SER A 248 20.92 11.33 -23.72
CA SER A 248 20.96 12.79 -23.67
C SER A 248 19.99 13.39 -24.69
N CYS A 249 19.36 14.48 -24.30
CA CYS A 249 18.50 15.29 -25.15
C CYS A 249 18.86 16.76 -24.94
N CYS A 250 19.39 17.38 -26.00
CA CYS A 250 19.79 18.79 -26.00
C CYS A 250 18.97 19.56 -27.02
N ASN A 251 18.45 20.71 -26.65
CA ASN A 251 17.70 21.59 -27.57
C ASN A 251 18.10 23.04 -27.42
N SER A 252 17.90 23.81 -28.49
CA SER A 252 18.00 25.26 -28.46
C SER A 252 16.94 25.88 -27.56
N LYS A 253 17.23 27.07 -27.01
CA LYS A 253 16.25 27.91 -26.29
C LYS A 253 15.96 29.16 -27.12
N PRO A 254 14.69 29.38 -27.53
CA PRO A 254 14.30 30.60 -28.24
C PRO A 254 14.55 31.84 -27.40
N THR A 255 15.08 32.89 -28.03
CA THR A 255 15.41 34.17 -27.34
C THR A 255 14.17 34.87 -26.79
N GLN A 256 12.98 34.64 -27.42
CA GLN A 256 11.69 35.13 -26.96
C GLN A 256 10.86 33.95 -26.45
N VAL A 257 10.98 33.67 -25.17
CA VAL A 257 10.03 32.76 -24.50
C VAL A 257 8.68 33.46 -24.44
N GLN A 258 7.72 33.03 -25.26
CA GLN A 258 6.32 33.27 -24.92
C GLN A 258 6.09 32.53 -23.60
N ARG A 259 6.01 33.27 -22.50
CA ARG A 259 5.60 32.74 -21.19
C ARG A 259 4.16 32.23 -21.34
N THR A 260 4.01 31.02 -21.83
CA THR A 260 2.80 30.27 -21.59
C THR A 260 2.81 29.95 -20.09
N ASN A 261 1.81 30.47 -19.37
CA ASN A 261 1.59 30.25 -17.94
C ASN A 261 1.26 28.78 -17.59
N GLU A 262 1.65 27.85 -18.42
CA GLU A 262 1.55 26.43 -18.11
C GLU A 262 2.68 26.06 -17.16
N LYS A 263 2.33 25.67 -15.96
CA LYS A 263 3.21 25.13 -14.92
C LYS A 263 4.06 23.98 -15.48
N GLY A 264 5.18 24.31 -16.11
CA GLY A 264 6.09 23.39 -16.81
C GLY A 264 6.94 22.48 -15.90
N GLY A 265 6.51 22.26 -14.65
CA GLY A 265 7.26 21.46 -13.69
C GLY A 265 6.77 20.04 -13.45
N MET A 266 5.50 19.73 -13.80
CA MET A 266 4.89 18.45 -13.41
C MET A 266 5.50 17.24 -14.15
N GLY A 267 5.86 17.38 -15.42
CA GLY A 267 6.43 16.27 -16.19
C GLY A 267 7.78 15.78 -15.64
N LEU A 268 8.69 16.72 -15.34
CA LEU A 268 10.01 16.40 -14.80
C LEU A 268 9.94 15.91 -13.34
N GLN A 269 9.03 16.44 -12.52
CA GLN A 269 8.79 15.93 -11.17
C GLN A 269 8.30 14.48 -11.19
N ASN A 270 7.35 14.17 -12.07
CA ASN A 270 6.85 12.80 -12.23
C ASN A 270 7.95 11.84 -12.69
N VAL A 271 8.83 12.29 -13.60
CA VAL A 271 9.99 11.50 -14.03
C VAL A 271 10.94 11.25 -12.86
N ARG A 272 11.30 12.28 -12.07
CA ARG A 272 12.16 12.12 -10.91
C ARG A 272 11.59 11.14 -9.90
N GLN A 273 10.31 11.30 -9.53
CA GLN A 273 9.65 10.37 -8.63
C GLN A 273 9.65 8.93 -9.17
N ARG A 274 9.43 8.77 -10.50
CA ARG A 274 9.46 7.46 -11.13
C ARG A 274 10.86 6.84 -11.13
N LEU A 275 11.89 7.63 -11.39
CA LEU A 275 13.29 7.19 -11.32
C LEU A 275 13.67 6.79 -9.90
N GLU A 276 13.30 7.58 -8.90
CA GLU A 276 13.53 7.31 -7.49
C GLU A 276 12.86 6.01 -7.03
N LEU A 277 11.59 5.78 -7.43
CA LEU A 277 10.86 4.54 -7.11
C LEU A 277 11.42 3.28 -7.80
N LEU A 278 12.07 3.42 -8.96
CA LEU A 278 12.55 2.29 -9.76
C LEU A 278 14.03 1.96 -9.56
N TYR A 279 14.82 2.95 -9.20
CA TYR A 279 16.28 2.87 -9.17
C TYR A 279 16.89 3.32 -7.85
N ASP A 280 16.06 3.78 -6.88
CA ASP A 280 16.51 4.39 -5.64
C ASP A 280 17.60 5.46 -5.91
N ASP A 281 18.81 5.29 -5.42
CA ASP A 281 19.96 6.19 -5.64
C ASP A 281 20.83 5.79 -6.85
N ASP A 282 20.52 4.68 -7.56
CA ASP A 282 21.35 4.19 -8.67
C ASP A 282 20.95 4.78 -10.02
N TYR A 283 20.67 6.07 -10.06
CA TYR A 283 20.48 6.82 -11.31
C TYR A 283 21.11 8.21 -11.22
N THR A 284 21.40 8.79 -12.40
CA THR A 284 21.80 10.19 -12.48
C THR A 284 20.91 10.91 -13.48
N LEU A 285 20.26 11.98 -13.04
CA LEU A 285 19.49 12.88 -13.92
C LEU A 285 20.07 14.29 -13.76
N ASP A 286 20.87 14.68 -14.75
CA ASP A 286 21.51 15.99 -14.82
C ASP A 286 20.77 16.88 -15.82
N ILE A 287 20.42 18.08 -15.38
CA ILE A 287 19.68 19.07 -16.17
C ILE A 287 20.46 20.35 -16.20
N ASN A 288 20.97 20.68 -17.36
CA ASN A 288 21.70 21.93 -17.61
C ASN A 288 20.78 22.93 -18.35
N ASP A 289 20.28 23.90 -17.60
CA ASP A 289 19.43 24.97 -18.11
C ASP A 289 20.28 26.22 -18.44
N GLY A 290 21.05 26.15 -19.54
CA GLY A 290 21.88 27.24 -20.02
C GLY A 290 21.09 28.38 -20.64
N GLU A 291 21.77 29.45 -21.03
CA GLU A 291 21.15 30.63 -21.67
C GLU A 291 20.58 30.33 -23.07
N LYS A 292 21.30 29.54 -23.87
CA LYS A 292 20.95 29.26 -25.29
C LYS A 292 20.52 27.83 -25.51
N THR A 293 20.82 26.93 -24.59
CA THR A 293 20.54 25.51 -24.71
C THR A 293 19.97 24.95 -23.44
N TYR A 294 19.14 23.93 -23.58
CA TYR A 294 18.64 23.11 -22.49
C TYR A 294 19.07 21.66 -22.77
N GLU A 295 19.79 21.07 -21.84
CA GLU A 295 20.31 19.72 -21.97
C GLU A 295 19.88 18.86 -20.79
N VAL A 296 19.38 17.68 -21.08
CA VAL A 296 19.08 16.63 -20.09
C VAL A 296 19.97 15.44 -20.36
N LYS A 297 20.63 14.94 -19.32
CA LYS A 297 21.38 13.70 -19.31
C LYS A 297 20.80 12.75 -18.30
N LEU A 298 20.50 11.56 -18.73
CA LEU A 298 19.96 10.47 -17.92
C LEU A 298 20.91 9.28 -18.00
N ASP A 299 21.34 8.80 -16.85
CA ASP A 299 22.10 7.56 -16.71
C ASP A 299 21.34 6.63 -15.75
N ILE A 300 20.91 5.49 -16.27
CA ILE A 300 20.14 4.48 -15.50
C ILE A 300 20.69 3.08 -15.74
N PRO A 301 20.71 2.21 -14.71
CA PRO A 301 21.04 0.82 -14.89
C PRO A 301 19.93 0.12 -15.69
N MET A 302 20.32 -0.73 -16.61
CA MET A 302 19.37 -1.52 -17.39
C MET A 302 19.32 -2.94 -16.87
N GLN A 303 18.11 -3.46 -16.72
CA GLN A 303 17.89 -4.77 -16.14
C GLN A 303 17.68 -5.82 -17.21
N THR A 304 18.22 -7.01 -16.97
CA THR A 304 17.91 -8.22 -17.73
C THR A 304 16.67 -8.94 -17.20
N ARG A 305 16.32 -8.73 -15.91
CA ARG A 305 15.17 -9.33 -15.20
C ARG A 305 14.60 -8.37 -14.16
N LEU A 306 13.30 -8.52 -13.84
CA LEU A 306 12.68 -7.87 -12.67
C LEU A 306 13.19 -8.52 -11.39
N PRO A 307 13.52 -7.75 -10.34
CA PRO A 307 14.01 -8.28 -9.06
C PRO A 307 13.00 -9.18 -8.31
N ASP A 308 11.69 -9.04 -8.54
CA ASP A 308 10.67 -9.54 -7.61
C ASP A 308 9.75 -10.66 -8.13
N ALA A 309 10.00 -11.26 -9.28
CA ALA A 309 9.15 -12.35 -9.78
C ALA A 309 9.51 -13.75 -9.22
N GLU A 310 10.63 -13.88 -8.50
CA GLU A 310 11.09 -15.18 -7.96
C GLU A 310 10.77 -15.40 -6.47
N ALA A 311 10.36 -14.36 -5.73
CA ALA A 311 10.03 -14.51 -4.30
C ALA A 311 8.60 -15.05 -4.07
N GLU A 312 7.65 -14.81 -4.98
CA GLU A 312 6.26 -15.25 -4.80
C GLU A 312 5.99 -16.69 -5.28
N THR A 313 6.84 -17.26 -6.15
CA THR A 313 6.62 -18.64 -6.63
C THR A 313 7.34 -19.72 -5.81
N ALA A 314 8.26 -19.35 -4.93
CA ALA A 314 8.97 -20.29 -4.08
C ALA A 314 8.19 -20.72 -2.83
N ASP A 315 7.19 -19.93 -2.40
CA ASP A 315 6.41 -20.21 -1.17
C ASP A 315 5.13 -21.02 -1.44
N VAL A 316 4.67 -21.09 -2.69
CA VAL A 316 3.47 -21.88 -3.07
C VAL A 316 3.82 -23.35 -3.36
N SER A 317 5.10 -23.70 -3.53
CA SER A 317 5.54 -25.07 -3.81
C SER A 317 5.92 -25.87 -2.56
N LYS A 318 5.78 -25.31 -1.35
CA LYS A 318 6.11 -25.95 -0.06
C LYS A 318 4.95 -26.01 0.94
N ALA A 319 3.70 -25.74 0.51
CA ALA A 319 2.51 -25.93 1.32
C ALA A 319 1.69 -27.14 0.86
#